data_7cd48c487344383bca6bf6f5cb0f03d5
#
_entry.id   7cd48c487344383bca6bf6f5cb0f03d5
#
_cell.length_a   1.000
_cell.length_b   1.000
_cell.length_c   1.000
_cell.angle_alpha   90.00
_cell.angle_beta   90.00
_cell.angle_gamma   90.00
#
_symmetry.space_group_name_H-M   'P 1'
#
loop_
_entity.id
_entity.type
_entity.pdbx_description
1 polymer ?
#
loop_
_entity_poly.entity_id
_entity_poly.type
_entity_poly.pdbx_seq_one_letter_code
_entity_poly.pdbx_strand_id
1 'polypeptide(L)'
;MSKILKSILVLTVGMVLGSGAMAGQAGDGVNRLALQVSDNDPATLNKVLNVAGNFARMQSEKGNMFEIEIVAFNAGLHMLREDTSPVLDRVKNFSASIPDLRFSACQNTINGMTKKEGKAPDLVEAAVVVPGGVGRLMKLDDTGYFVIRP
;
A
#
# COMPACT_ATOMS: atom_id res chain seq x y z
N MET A 1 14.06 78.66 -33.19
CA MET A 1 12.67 78.20 -33.06
C MET A 1 12.73 76.65 -32.83
N SER A 2 12.65 76.24 -31.58
CA SER A 2 12.86 74.87 -31.15
C SER A 2 11.54 74.29 -30.74
N LYS A 3 11.14 73.16 -31.40
CA LYS A 3 9.95 72.40 -31.03
C LYS A 3 10.37 71.23 -30.13
N ILE A 4 10.01 71.35 -28.86
CA ILE A 4 10.23 70.31 -27.85
C ILE A 4 9.21 69.19 -28.06
N LEU A 5 9.67 68.04 -28.46
CA LEU A 5 8.85 66.81 -28.57
C LEU A 5 8.82 66.07 -27.21
N LYS A 6 7.69 66.13 -26.56
CA LYS A 6 7.47 65.42 -25.29
C LYS A 6 7.17 63.90 -25.60
N SER A 7 8.14 63.03 -25.31
CA SER A 7 7.94 61.64 -25.34
C SER A 7 7.15 61.16 -24.08
N ILE A 8 5.97 60.67 -24.28
CA ILE A 8 5.17 60.04 -23.21
C ILE A 8 5.62 58.59 -23.13
N LEU A 9 6.28 58.26 -22.03
CA LEU A 9 6.63 56.87 -21.71
C LEU A 9 5.41 56.20 -21.08
N VAL A 10 4.73 55.34 -21.84
CA VAL A 10 3.63 54.50 -21.34
C VAL A 10 4.25 53.30 -20.68
N LEU A 11 4.19 53.24 -19.35
CA LEU A 11 4.61 52.09 -18.53
C LEU A 11 3.46 51.07 -18.50
N THR A 12 3.52 50.08 -19.35
CA THR A 12 2.58 48.93 -19.28
C THR A 12 3.01 47.97 -18.16
N VAL A 13 2.32 48.07 -17.04
CA VAL A 13 2.42 47.06 -15.96
C VAL A 13 1.76 45.78 -16.46
N GLY A 14 2.58 44.82 -16.88
CA GLY A 14 2.14 43.47 -17.20
C GLY A 14 1.78 42.71 -15.93
N MET A 15 0.47 42.54 -15.68
CA MET A 15 -0.06 41.71 -14.61
C MET A 15 0.13 40.23 -15.02
N VAL A 16 1.19 39.59 -14.52
CA VAL A 16 1.42 38.18 -14.66
C VAL A 16 0.43 37.44 -13.72
N LEU A 17 -0.70 37.00 -14.27
CA LEU A 17 -1.58 36.04 -13.62
C LEU A 17 -0.83 34.70 -13.56
N GLY A 18 -0.16 34.47 -12.43
CA GLY A 18 0.39 33.15 -12.12
C GLY A 18 -0.73 32.17 -11.95
N SER A 19 -1.04 31.44 -13.03
CA SER A 19 -1.85 30.21 -12.94
C SER A 19 -1.04 29.20 -12.13
N GLY A 20 -1.30 29.13 -10.82
CA GLY A 20 -0.85 28.04 -9.98
C GLY A 20 -1.51 26.76 -10.48
N ALA A 21 -0.85 26.08 -11.41
CA ALA A 21 -1.17 24.70 -11.72
C ALA A 21 -0.94 23.93 -10.42
N MET A 22 -2.01 23.51 -9.75
CA MET A 22 -1.97 22.41 -8.81
C MET A 22 -1.42 21.23 -9.60
N ALA A 23 -0.13 20.94 -9.43
CA ALA A 23 0.47 19.71 -9.86
C ALA A 23 -0.16 18.63 -8.99
N GLY A 24 -1.32 18.11 -9.40
CA GLY A 24 -1.77 16.80 -8.98
C GLY A 24 -0.61 15.87 -9.33
N GLN A 25 -0.08 15.18 -8.34
CA GLN A 25 0.89 14.11 -8.58
C GLN A 25 0.24 13.18 -9.60
N ALA A 26 0.70 13.25 -10.84
CA ALA A 26 0.39 12.25 -11.84
C ALA A 26 1.03 10.96 -11.30
N GLY A 27 0.22 10.13 -10.65
CA GLY A 27 0.64 8.81 -10.22
C GLY A 27 1.13 8.04 -11.45
N ASP A 28 2.05 7.12 -11.24
CA ASP A 28 2.61 6.24 -12.29
C ASP A 28 1.55 5.33 -12.96
N GLY A 29 0.28 5.55 -12.70
CA GLY A 29 -0.84 4.76 -13.23
C GLY A 29 -1.06 3.42 -12.54
N VAL A 30 -0.32 3.12 -11.47
CA VAL A 30 -0.47 1.89 -10.68
C VAL A 30 -1.42 2.10 -9.51
N ASN A 31 -2.45 1.30 -9.41
CA ASN A 31 -3.40 1.32 -8.29
C ASN A 31 -2.86 0.47 -7.12
N ARG A 32 -2.63 1.07 -5.96
CA ARG A 32 -1.98 0.43 -4.82
C ARG A 32 -2.90 0.26 -3.63
N LEU A 33 -2.97 -0.95 -3.09
CA LEU A 33 -3.79 -1.30 -1.93
C LEU A 33 -2.96 -1.99 -0.86
N ALA A 34 -2.98 -1.46 0.37
CA ALA A 34 -2.41 -2.11 1.55
C ALA A 34 -3.52 -2.56 2.50
N LEU A 35 -3.50 -3.81 2.91
CA LEU A 35 -4.47 -4.42 3.80
C LEU A 35 -3.83 -4.74 5.15
N GLN A 36 -4.36 -4.16 6.22
CA GLN A 36 -3.91 -4.44 7.58
C GLN A 36 -4.57 -5.71 8.13
N VAL A 37 -3.76 -6.60 8.72
CA VAL A 37 -4.23 -7.80 9.44
C VAL A 37 -3.60 -7.84 10.82
N SER A 38 -4.40 -7.72 11.88
CA SER A 38 -3.90 -7.66 13.26
C SER A 38 -4.60 -8.61 14.23
N ASP A 39 -5.62 -9.34 13.79
CA ASP A 39 -6.34 -10.38 14.55
C ASP A 39 -6.36 -11.71 13.81
N ASN A 40 -6.75 -12.79 14.50
CA ASN A 40 -6.77 -14.17 13.96
C ASN A 40 -8.20 -14.73 13.83
N ASP A 41 -9.19 -13.85 13.71
CA ASP A 41 -10.56 -14.32 13.42
C ASP A 41 -10.67 -14.84 11.99
N PRO A 42 -11.05 -16.10 11.76
CA PRO A 42 -11.14 -16.68 10.42
C PRO A 42 -12.04 -15.91 9.45
N ALA A 43 -13.12 -15.28 9.95
CA ALA A 43 -14.02 -14.49 9.12
C ALA A 43 -13.30 -13.21 8.65
N THR A 44 -12.56 -12.54 9.54
CA THR A 44 -11.74 -11.36 9.20
C THR A 44 -10.63 -11.71 8.21
N LEU A 45 -9.91 -12.82 8.43
CA LEU A 45 -8.85 -13.28 7.51
C LEU A 45 -9.40 -13.59 6.12
N ASN A 46 -10.56 -14.26 6.05
CA ASN A 46 -11.26 -14.49 4.79
C ASN A 46 -11.72 -13.20 4.11
N LYS A 47 -12.19 -12.21 4.89
CA LYS A 47 -12.60 -10.90 4.37
C LYS A 47 -11.43 -10.17 3.73
N VAL A 48 -10.26 -10.16 4.38
CA VAL A 48 -9.01 -9.58 3.81
C VAL A 48 -8.70 -10.17 2.44
N LEU A 49 -8.69 -11.51 2.33
CA LEU A 49 -8.43 -12.19 1.05
C LEU A 49 -9.53 -11.90 0.01
N ASN A 50 -10.80 -11.80 0.43
CA ASN A 50 -11.89 -11.42 -0.48
C ASN A 50 -11.68 -10.00 -1.03
N VAL A 51 -11.29 -9.04 -0.18
CA VAL A 51 -10.99 -7.65 -0.61
C VAL A 51 -9.82 -7.63 -1.59
N ALA A 52 -8.72 -8.34 -1.27
CA ALA A 52 -7.56 -8.44 -2.16
C ALA A 52 -7.94 -9.04 -3.54
N GLY A 53 -8.65 -10.17 -3.55
CA GLY A 53 -9.07 -10.83 -4.78
C GLY A 53 -10.05 -10.00 -5.61
N ASN A 54 -11.02 -9.34 -4.97
CA ASN A 54 -11.95 -8.46 -5.66
C ASN A 54 -11.26 -7.23 -6.27
N PHE A 55 -10.30 -6.65 -5.54
CA PHE A 55 -9.51 -5.53 -6.05
C PHE A 55 -8.67 -5.96 -7.26
N ALA A 56 -7.92 -7.07 -7.15
CA ALA A 56 -7.12 -7.60 -8.25
C ALA A 56 -7.98 -7.86 -9.50
N ARG A 57 -9.12 -8.54 -9.34
CA ARG A 57 -10.06 -8.82 -10.44
C ARG A 57 -10.57 -7.53 -11.07
N MET A 58 -11.03 -6.56 -10.28
CA MET A 58 -11.54 -5.29 -10.79
C MET A 58 -10.48 -4.50 -11.58
N GLN A 59 -9.23 -4.49 -11.12
CA GLN A 59 -8.15 -3.80 -11.82
C GLN A 59 -7.79 -4.52 -13.13
N SER A 60 -7.72 -5.85 -13.10
CA SER A 60 -7.44 -6.67 -14.28
C SER A 60 -8.53 -6.51 -15.35
N GLU A 61 -9.81 -6.52 -14.97
CA GLU A 61 -10.94 -6.30 -15.90
C GLU A 61 -10.87 -4.93 -16.59
N LYS A 62 -10.29 -3.92 -15.93
CA LYS A 62 -10.10 -2.57 -16.49
C LYS A 62 -8.77 -2.41 -17.25
N GLY A 63 -7.91 -3.43 -17.27
CA GLY A 63 -6.57 -3.33 -17.85
C GLY A 63 -5.62 -2.41 -17.09
N ASN A 64 -5.88 -2.16 -15.82
CA ASN A 64 -5.05 -1.31 -14.97
C ASN A 64 -3.91 -2.12 -14.33
N MET A 65 -2.75 -1.50 -14.17
CA MET A 65 -1.69 -2.02 -13.29
C MET A 65 -2.09 -1.82 -11.82
N PHE A 66 -1.72 -2.78 -10.98
CA PHE A 66 -2.00 -2.71 -9.56
C PHE A 66 -0.93 -3.41 -8.72
N GLU A 67 -0.86 -3.05 -7.45
CA GLU A 67 -0.07 -3.71 -6.43
C GLU A 67 -0.91 -3.89 -5.16
N ILE A 68 -0.77 -5.04 -4.50
CA ILE A 68 -1.45 -5.33 -3.25
C ILE A 68 -0.41 -5.77 -2.22
N GLU A 69 -0.48 -5.22 -1.00
CA GLU A 69 0.32 -5.73 0.10
C GLU A 69 -0.57 -6.01 1.32
N ILE A 70 -0.51 -7.24 1.83
CA ILE A 70 -1.18 -7.66 3.05
C ILE A 70 -0.14 -7.66 4.17
N VAL A 71 -0.30 -6.78 5.16
CA VAL A 71 0.64 -6.61 6.28
C VAL A 71 0.06 -7.27 7.53
N ALA A 72 0.66 -8.40 7.94
CA ALA A 72 0.23 -9.21 9.06
C ALA A 72 1.11 -8.99 10.31
N PHE A 73 0.49 -8.64 11.44
CA PHE A 73 1.15 -8.43 12.72
C PHE A 73 0.24 -8.79 13.89
N ASN A 74 0.77 -8.84 15.11
CA ASN A 74 0.05 -9.34 16.30
C ASN A 74 -0.58 -10.72 16.01
N ALA A 75 -1.81 -10.97 16.46
CA ALA A 75 -2.51 -12.21 16.19
C ALA A 75 -2.74 -12.46 14.68
N GLY A 76 -2.78 -11.41 13.86
CA GLY A 76 -2.91 -11.52 12.41
C GLY A 76 -1.77 -12.27 11.72
N LEU A 77 -0.59 -12.39 12.37
CA LEU A 77 0.53 -13.17 11.82
C LEU A 77 0.18 -14.65 11.62
N HIS A 78 -0.80 -15.19 12.37
CA HIS A 78 -1.30 -16.56 12.17
C HIS A 78 -1.80 -16.79 10.74
N MET A 79 -2.27 -15.76 10.04
CA MET A 79 -2.63 -15.87 8.62
C MET A 79 -1.52 -16.50 7.76
N LEU A 80 -0.26 -16.20 8.10
CA LEU A 80 0.93 -16.58 7.33
C LEU A 80 1.68 -17.80 7.91
N ARG A 81 1.17 -18.42 8.96
CA ARG A 81 1.82 -19.58 9.60
C ARG A 81 1.40 -20.88 8.93
N GLU A 82 2.37 -21.76 8.67
CA GLU A 82 2.14 -23.11 8.12
C GLU A 82 1.34 -24.00 9.07
N ASP A 83 1.53 -23.81 10.38
CA ASP A 83 0.99 -24.70 11.42
C ASP A 83 -0.38 -24.27 11.96
N THR A 84 -0.74 -22.98 11.87
CA THR A 84 -1.93 -22.45 12.57
C THR A 84 -2.82 -21.56 11.71
N SER A 85 -2.50 -21.35 10.45
CA SER A 85 -3.33 -20.50 9.58
C SER A 85 -4.68 -21.15 9.28
N PRO A 86 -5.80 -20.49 9.62
CA PRO A 86 -7.14 -21.01 9.24
C PRO A 86 -7.46 -20.76 7.76
N VAL A 87 -6.58 -20.07 7.01
CA VAL A 87 -6.74 -19.71 5.60
C VAL A 87 -5.53 -20.09 4.74
N LEU A 88 -4.73 -21.06 5.20
CA LEU A 88 -3.46 -21.43 4.60
C LEU A 88 -3.54 -21.68 3.09
N ASP A 89 -4.46 -22.53 2.67
CA ASP A 89 -4.63 -22.89 1.26
C ASP A 89 -4.97 -21.66 0.41
N ARG A 90 -5.77 -20.74 0.94
CA ARG A 90 -6.10 -19.50 0.25
C ARG A 90 -4.89 -18.59 0.11
N VAL A 91 -4.06 -18.47 1.16
CA VAL A 91 -2.82 -17.69 1.11
C VAL A 91 -1.89 -18.24 0.04
N LYS A 92 -1.67 -19.57 0.02
CA LYS A 92 -0.84 -20.23 -1.00
C LYS A 92 -1.39 -20.04 -2.41
N ASN A 93 -2.69 -20.20 -2.59
CA ASN A 93 -3.33 -20.00 -3.89
C ASN A 93 -3.23 -18.55 -4.38
N PHE A 94 -3.40 -17.57 -3.48
CA PHE A 94 -3.29 -16.16 -3.82
C PHE A 94 -1.86 -15.77 -4.20
N SER A 95 -0.85 -16.26 -3.46
CA SER A 95 0.55 -16.00 -3.80
C SER A 95 0.97 -16.58 -5.16
N ALA A 96 0.37 -17.69 -5.55
CA ALA A 96 0.64 -18.34 -6.85
C ALA A 96 -0.12 -17.69 -8.01
N SER A 97 -1.33 -17.15 -7.77
CA SER A 97 -2.23 -16.68 -8.83
C SER A 97 -2.25 -15.17 -9.03
N ILE A 98 -1.77 -14.38 -8.06
CA ILE A 98 -1.74 -12.91 -8.13
C ILE A 98 -0.29 -12.44 -7.97
N PRO A 99 0.46 -12.26 -9.07
CA PRO A 99 1.89 -11.92 -9.01
C PRO A 99 2.19 -10.61 -8.28
N ASP A 100 1.26 -9.65 -8.35
CA ASP A 100 1.38 -8.33 -7.76
C ASP A 100 0.84 -8.25 -6.32
N LEU A 101 0.59 -9.41 -5.68
CA LEU A 101 0.21 -9.51 -4.29
C LEU A 101 1.41 -9.96 -3.44
N ARG A 102 1.68 -9.20 -2.39
CA ARG A 102 2.74 -9.46 -1.42
C ARG A 102 2.17 -9.68 -0.02
N PHE A 103 2.75 -10.62 0.73
CA PHE A 103 2.47 -10.84 2.14
C PHE A 103 3.65 -10.38 2.98
N SER A 104 3.42 -9.44 3.92
CA SER A 104 4.43 -8.90 4.82
C SER A 104 4.21 -9.38 6.26
N ALA A 105 5.21 -10.04 6.83
CA ALA A 105 5.21 -10.59 8.18
C ALA A 105 6.02 -9.70 9.14
N CYS A 106 5.41 -9.26 10.23
CA CYS A 106 6.04 -8.36 11.20
C CYS A 106 7.10 -9.07 12.05
N GLN A 107 8.38 -8.67 11.97
CA GLN A 107 9.48 -9.23 12.75
C GLN A 107 9.27 -9.07 14.27
N ASN A 108 8.72 -7.93 14.71
CA ASN A 108 8.43 -7.74 16.13
C ASN A 108 7.43 -8.78 16.66
N THR A 109 6.44 -9.14 15.85
CA THR A 109 5.48 -10.19 16.19
C THR A 109 6.13 -11.58 16.18
N ILE A 110 6.98 -11.87 15.19
CA ILE A 110 7.76 -13.11 15.13
C ILE A 110 8.59 -13.25 16.41
N ASN A 111 9.30 -12.20 16.81
CA ASN A 111 10.11 -12.20 18.03
C ASN A 111 9.27 -12.45 19.30
N GLY A 112 8.08 -11.84 19.38
CA GLY A 112 7.14 -12.04 20.47
C GLY A 112 6.62 -13.48 20.54
N MET A 113 6.25 -14.05 19.40
CA MET A 113 5.82 -15.46 19.30
C MET A 113 6.99 -16.41 19.65
N THR A 114 8.20 -16.16 19.16
CA THR A 114 9.40 -16.94 19.47
C THR A 114 9.66 -17.01 20.98
N LYS A 115 9.55 -15.87 21.69
CA LYS A 115 9.70 -15.83 23.15
C LYS A 115 8.63 -16.63 23.87
N LYS A 116 7.39 -16.62 23.36
CA LYS A 116 6.25 -17.29 23.97
C LYS A 116 6.26 -18.80 23.69
N GLU A 117 6.64 -19.19 22.49
CA GLU A 117 6.51 -20.58 21.98
C GLU A 117 7.84 -21.36 22.05
N GLY A 118 8.95 -20.67 22.35
CA GLY A 118 10.30 -21.28 22.43
C GLY A 118 10.95 -21.53 21.08
N LYS A 119 10.24 -21.30 19.97
CA LYS A 119 10.74 -21.40 18.59
C LYS A 119 10.10 -20.34 17.70
N ALA A 120 10.79 -19.95 16.63
CA ALA A 120 10.21 -19.07 15.65
C ALA A 120 9.01 -19.73 14.92
N PRO A 121 7.94 -18.99 14.63
CA PRO A 121 6.85 -19.52 13.83
C PRO A 121 7.33 -19.88 12.42
N ASP A 122 6.86 -21.02 11.92
CA ASP A 122 7.10 -21.43 10.54
C ASP A 122 6.13 -20.68 9.62
N LEU A 123 6.66 -19.91 8.68
CA LEU A 123 5.88 -19.04 7.81
C LEU A 123 5.83 -19.61 6.39
N VAL A 124 4.75 -19.31 5.67
CA VAL A 124 4.64 -19.62 4.23
C VAL A 124 5.80 -18.98 3.46
N GLU A 125 6.30 -19.65 2.44
CA GLU A 125 7.43 -19.21 1.61
C GLU A 125 7.20 -17.82 1.00
N ALA A 126 5.96 -17.49 0.66
CA ALA A 126 5.57 -16.20 0.10
C ALA A 126 5.62 -15.03 1.09
N ALA A 127 5.84 -15.29 2.40
CA ALA A 127 5.88 -14.24 3.40
C ALA A 127 7.23 -13.52 3.41
N VAL A 128 7.21 -12.20 3.23
CA VAL A 128 8.38 -11.34 3.35
C VAL A 128 8.42 -10.72 4.73
N VAL A 129 9.52 -10.93 5.46
CA VAL A 129 9.67 -10.36 6.80
C VAL A 129 9.99 -8.87 6.72
N VAL A 130 9.23 -8.05 7.46
CA VAL A 130 9.45 -6.60 7.59
C VAL A 130 9.73 -6.24 9.05
N PRO A 131 10.54 -5.20 9.34
CA PRO A 131 10.95 -4.88 10.72
C PRO A 131 9.78 -4.65 11.68
N GLY A 132 8.70 -3.99 11.20
CA GLY A 132 7.50 -3.71 11.99
C GLY A 132 6.28 -3.47 11.12
N GLY A 133 5.13 -4.09 11.47
CA GLY A 133 3.92 -4.02 10.67
C GLY A 133 3.40 -2.60 10.50
N VAL A 134 3.28 -1.83 11.60
CA VAL A 134 2.80 -0.44 11.54
C VAL A 134 3.76 0.45 10.74
N GLY A 135 5.07 0.33 10.96
CA GLY A 135 6.07 1.08 10.19
C GLY A 135 6.04 0.73 8.70
N ARG A 136 5.72 -0.54 8.36
CA ARG A 136 5.49 -0.92 6.95
C ARG A 136 4.26 -0.26 6.37
N LEU A 137 3.14 -0.22 7.10
CA LEU A 137 1.92 0.45 6.66
C LEU A 137 2.13 1.95 6.42
N MET A 138 2.83 2.64 7.34
CA MET A 138 3.19 4.05 7.15
C MET A 138 4.00 4.26 5.88
N LYS A 139 5.03 3.42 5.66
CA LYS A 139 5.84 3.51 4.45
C LYS A 139 5.03 3.25 3.17
N LEU A 140 4.06 2.34 3.21
CA LEU A 140 3.17 2.07 2.08
C LEU A 140 2.28 3.28 1.79
N ASP A 141 1.69 3.90 2.82
CA ASP A 141 0.91 5.13 2.70
C ASP A 141 1.73 6.26 2.07
N ASP A 142 2.94 6.50 2.56
CA ASP A 142 3.88 7.49 2.03
C ASP A 142 4.24 7.24 0.54
N THR A 143 4.10 6.01 0.07
CA THR A 143 4.39 5.60 -1.32
C THR A 143 3.15 5.42 -2.19
N GLY A 144 2.00 5.93 -1.74
CA GLY A 144 0.77 6.02 -2.51
C GLY A 144 -0.15 4.79 -2.42
N TYR A 145 0.07 3.90 -1.44
CA TYR A 145 -0.89 2.84 -1.15
C TYR A 145 -2.10 3.39 -0.40
N PHE A 146 -3.27 2.98 -0.83
CA PHE A 146 -4.48 3.17 -0.02
C PHE A 146 -4.52 2.12 1.08
N VAL A 147 -4.36 2.54 2.33
CA VAL A 147 -4.29 1.64 3.48
C VAL A 147 -5.66 1.45 4.11
N ILE A 148 -6.11 0.18 4.22
CA ILE A 148 -7.38 -0.15 4.89
C ILE A 148 -7.23 -1.35 5.82
N ARG A 149 -8.13 -1.40 6.81
CA ARG A 149 -8.38 -2.57 7.66
C ARG A 149 -9.79 -3.07 7.35
N PRO A 150 -9.94 -4.22 6.65
CA PRO A 150 -11.25 -4.79 6.29
C PRO A 150 -12.06 -5.30 7.48
#